data_476058477fcf0089dec4e1df28e0a504
#
_entry.id   476058477fcf0089dec4e1df28e0a504
#
_cell.length_a   1.000
_cell.length_b   1.000
_cell.length_c   1.000
_cell.angle_alpha   90.00
_cell.angle_beta   90.00
_cell.angle_gamma   90.00
#
_symmetry.space_group_name_H-M   'P 1'
#
loop_
_entity.id
_entity.type
_entity.pdbx_description
1 polymer ?
#
loop_
_entity_poly.entity_id
_entity_poly.type
_entity_poly.pdbx_seq_one_letter_code
_entity_poly.pdbx_strand_id
1 'polypeptide(L)'
;ASLAPSEMCIRDSAWTLLDVSAIAPYRPINFDDLGADILGLDLGLLGGPQLAALVFRDTRMFRRLDALDPVHTGKGARKLETPISSGLAGGVGPLVDHLAALAGGESGSRRKRLRTSMDALSAYLEELRADLYSFLSTLPAVHILGVTGEAAAGASDDRLPRLTFAVKGVPAETVYKRLFDNGLVTTLAPQTPLLTEMGVEEIGGAVTVALGPFNTYHDVEHLIRVVASLA
;
A
#
# COMPACT_ATOMS: atom_id res chain seq x y z
N ALA A 1 -4.99 23.10 -3.66
CA ALA A 1 -4.94 23.51 -2.26
C ALA A 1 -3.73 24.41 -2.05
N SER A 2 -3.96 25.65 -1.54
CA SER A 2 -2.87 26.55 -1.19
C SER A 2 -2.24 26.07 0.11
N LEU A 3 -0.96 25.71 0.08
CA LEU A 3 -0.20 25.38 1.28
C LEU A 3 -0.09 26.61 2.19
N ALA A 4 -0.21 26.42 3.50
CA ALA A 4 0.01 27.51 4.45
C ALA A 4 1.45 28.03 4.34
N PRO A 5 1.70 29.33 4.61
CA PRO A 5 3.05 29.90 4.53
C PRO A 5 4.10 29.15 5.37
N SER A 6 3.72 28.58 6.50
CA SER A 6 4.59 27.74 7.33
C SER A 6 5.00 26.44 6.64
N GLU A 7 4.11 25.83 5.85
CA GLU A 7 4.40 24.61 5.09
C GLU A 7 5.32 24.89 3.90
N MET A 8 5.17 26.05 3.27
CA MET A 8 6.10 26.52 2.23
C MET A 8 7.52 26.72 2.77
N CYS A 9 7.67 27.35 3.94
CA CYS A 9 8.98 27.56 4.54
C CYS A 9 9.67 26.23 4.94
N ILE A 10 8.93 25.26 5.44
CA ILE A 10 9.45 23.92 5.76
C ILE A 10 9.90 23.23 4.48
N ARG A 11 9.07 23.27 3.44
CA ARG A 11 9.35 22.64 2.15
C ARG A 11 10.60 23.21 1.46
N ASP A 12 10.86 24.50 1.60
CA ASP A 12 12.01 25.16 0.97
C ASP A 12 13.33 24.94 1.73
N SER A 13 13.26 24.59 3.01
CA SER A 13 14.43 24.47 3.90
C SER A 13 14.76 23.03 4.32
N ALA A 14 13.80 22.12 4.29
CA ALA A 14 13.95 20.72 4.68
C ALA A 14 13.55 19.78 3.53
N TRP A 15 14.20 18.63 3.44
CA TRP A 15 13.81 17.58 2.52
C TRP A 15 12.65 16.77 3.08
N THR A 16 11.70 16.44 2.22
CA THR A 16 10.58 15.56 2.54
C THR A 16 10.91 14.13 2.14
N LEU A 17 10.94 13.24 3.13
CA LEU A 17 11.02 11.79 2.91
C LEU A 17 9.64 11.19 3.13
N LEU A 18 9.15 10.46 2.14
CA LEU A 18 7.91 9.69 2.24
C LEU A 18 8.19 8.19 2.14
N ASP A 19 7.66 7.43 3.07
CA ASP A 19 7.58 5.98 2.95
C ASP A 19 6.37 5.63 2.08
N VAL A 20 6.64 5.12 0.87
CA VAL A 20 5.62 4.72 -0.09
C VAL A 20 5.41 3.21 -0.15
N SER A 21 6.00 2.46 0.76
CA SER A 21 5.95 0.99 0.78
C SER A 21 4.53 0.44 0.76
N ALA A 22 3.60 1.12 1.45
CA ALA A 22 2.20 0.68 1.54
C ALA A 22 1.38 0.96 0.27
N ILE A 23 1.76 1.95 -0.53
CA ILE A 23 1.02 2.36 -1.75
C ILE A 23 1.65 1.84 -3.03
N ALA A 24 2.97 1.66 -3.06
CA ALA A 24 3.71 1.23 -4.23
C ALA A 24 3.24 -0.10 -4.86
N PRO A 25 2.74 -1.10 -4.10
CA PRO A 25 2.18 -2.32 -4.68
C PRO A 25 0.92 -2.12 -5.52
N TYR A 26 0.23 -0.99 -5.37
CA TYR A 26 -1.10 -0.76 -5.91
C TYR A 26 -1.19 0.35 -6.94
N ARG A 27 -0.21 1.27 -6.97
CA ARG A 27 -0.27 2.49 -7.79
C ARG A 27 1.07 2.89 -8.34
N PRO A 28 1.10 3.57 -9.51
CA PRO A 28 2.33 4.19 -9.98
C PRO A 28 2.78 5.28 -9.01
N ILE A 29 4.08 5.29 -8.72
CA ILE A 29 4.70 6.28 -7.84
C ILE A 29 5.46 7.31 -8.67
N ASN A 30 5.17 8.59 -8.42
CA ASN A 30 5.86 9.71 -9.07
C ASN A 30 6.24 10.77 -8.03
N PHE A 31 7.50 11.21 -8.04
CA PHE A 31 8.00 12.25 -7.15
C PHE A 31 7.22 13.57 -7.24
N ASP A 32 6.83 13.96 -8.46
CA ASP A 32 6.19 15.25 -8.70
C ASP A 32 4.78 15.30 -8.11
N ASP A 33 4.04 14.20 -8.24
CA ASP A 33 2.69 14.07 -7.70
C ASP A 33 2.69 14.05 -6.16
N LEU A 34 3.74 13.46 -5.57
CA LEU A 34 3.88 13.35 -4.12
C LEU A 34 4.56 14.57 -3.47
N GLY A 35 5.23 15.41 -4.26
CA GLY A 35 6.00 16.52 -3.75
C GLY A 35 7.19 16.12 -2.84
N ALA A 36 7.64 14.88 -2.91
CA ALA A 36 8.71 14.34 -2.08
C ALA A 36 10.09 14.58 -2.70
N ASP A 37 11.11 14.58 -1.85
CA ASP A 37 12.53 14.65 -2.25
C ASP A 37 13.19 13.26 -2.20
N ILE A 38 12.75 12.44 -1.26
CA ILE A 38 13.24 11.08 -1.04
C ILE A 38 12.04 10.17 -0.86
N LEU A 39 12.07 8.99 -1.47
CA LEU A 39 11.08 7.94 -1.27
C LEU A 39 11.74 6.74 -0.59
N GLY A 40 11.11 6.25 0.47
CA GLY A 40 11.40 4.96 1.09
C GLY A 40 10.51 3.88 0.48
N LEU A 41 11.08 2.71 0.19
CA LEU A 41 10.39 1.63 -0.48
C LEU A 41 10.83 0.27 0.07
N ASP A 42 9.88 -0.52 0.58
CA ASP A 42 10.09 -1.93 0.90
C ASP A 42 9.76 -2.80 -0.32
N LEU A 43 10.79 -3.39 -0.90
CA LEU A 43 10.66 -4.23 -2.09
C LEU A 43 9.98 -5.57 -1.79
N GLY A 44 10.03 -6.03 -0.54
CA GLY A 44 9.32 -7.24 -0.10
C GLY A 44 7.80 -7.09 -0.21
N LEU A 45 7.26 -5.90 0.07
CA LEU A 45 5.83 -5.62 -0.10
C LEU A 45 5.37 -5.58 -1.56
N LEU A 46 6.31 -5.41 -2.50
CA LEU A 46 6.06 -5.53 -3.94
C LEU A 46 6.15 -6.97 -4.46
N GLY A 47 6.36 -7.96 -3.58
CA GLY A 47 6.63 -9.35 -3.96
C GLY A 47 8.07 -9.61 -4.41
N GLY A 48 8.97 -8.67 -4.13
CA GLY A 48 10.39 -8.73 -4.46
C GLY A 48 11.29 -9.26 -3.33
N PRO A 49 12.60 -9.06 -3.43
CA PRO A 49 13.54 -9.43 -2.38
C PRO A 49 13.28 -8.60 -1.11
N GLN A 50 13.63 -9.18 0.05
CA GLN A 50 13.55 -8.49 1.34
C GLN A 50 14.66 -7.44 1.46
N LEU A 51 14.47 -6.35 0.78
CA LEU A 51 15.33 -5.17 0.75
C LEU A 51 14.48 -3.91 0.84
N ALA A 52 15.02 -2.91 1.51
CA ALA A 52 14.52 -1.54 1.43
C ALA A 52 15.39 -0.72 0.45
N ALA A 53 14.75 0.22 -0.23
CA ALA A 53 15.43 1.16 -1.11
C ALA A 53 15.07 2.60 -0.74
N LEU A 54 16.07 3.47 -0.78
CA LEU A 54 15.88 4.92 -0.77
C LEU A 54 16.11 5.45 -2.18
N VAL A 55 15.10 6.12 -2.72
CA VAL A 55 15.15 6.74 -4.04
C VAL A 55 15.22 8.24 -3.86
N PHE A 56 16.24 8.87 -4.40
CA PHE A 56 16.47 10.31 -4.30
C PHE A 56 16.07 11.00 -5.60
N ARG A 57 15.36 12.12 -5.48
CA ARG A 57 14.94 12.93 -6.62
C ARG A 57 16.13 13.42 -7.44
N ASP A 58 17.21 13.85 -6.76
CA ASP A 58 18.39 14.43 -7.38
C ASP A 58 19.69 13.91 -6.73
N THR A 59 20.62 13.51 -7.55
CA THR A 59 21.95 13.05 -7.10
C THR A 59 22.78 14.13 -6.40
N ARG A 60 22.47 15.42 -6.62
CA ARG A 60 23.11 16.55 -5.92
C ARG A 60 22.86 16.52 -4.42
N MET A 61 21.77 15.88 -3.99
CA MET A 61 21.43 15.75 -2.57
C MET A 61 22.51 15.02 -1.77
N PHE A 62 23.21 14.05 -2.38
CA PHE A 62 24.31 13.33 -1.71
C PHE A 62 25.48 14.20 -1.27
N ARG A 63 25.64 15.40 -1.84
CA ARG A 63 26.70 16.33 -1.40
C ARG A 63 26.45 16.89 -0.01
N ARG A 64 25.18 16.94 0.43
CA ARG A 64 24.73 17.51 1.70
C ARG A 64 24.55 16.45 2.79
N LEU A 65 24.71 15.16 2.45
CA LEU A 65 24.56 14.05 3.38
C LEU A 65 25.92 13.61 3.90
N ASP A 66 25.98 13.26 5.17
CA ASP A 66 27.09 12.54 5.76
C ASP A 66 27.00 11.04 5.44
N ALA A 67 28.11 10.32 5.59
CA ALA A 67 28.09 8.87 5.45
C ALA A 67 27.44 8.23 6.69
N LEU A 68 26.65 7.17 6.47
CA LEU A 68 26.06 6.38 7.58
C LEU A 68 27.14 5.72 8.43
N ASP A 69 28.20 5.24 7.77
CA ASP A 69 29.37 4.69 8.44
C ASP A 69 30.49 5.74 8.38
N PRO A 70 30.98 6.25 9.54
CA PRO A 70 32.05 7.23 9.59
C PRO A 70 33.37 6.71 8.98
N VAL A 71 33.60 5.41 8.93
CA VAL A 71 34.78 4.78 8.33
C VAL A 71 34.63 4.62 6.82
N HIS A 72 33.42 4.74 6.30
CA HIS A 72 33.16 4.57 4.88
C HIS A 72 33.53 5.81 4.07
N THR A 73 34.49 5.66 3.17
CA THR A 73 35.00 6.76 2.32
C THR A 73 34.24 6.91 0.98
N GLY A 74 33.09 6.29 0.85
CA GLY A 74 32.28 6.31 -0.37
C GLY A 74 31.78 7.71 -0.73
N LYS A 75 31.58 7.94 -2.04
CA LYS A 75 30.99 9.18 -2.57
C LYS A 75 29.60 8.92 -3.15
N GLY A 76 28.76 9.96 -3.20
CA GLY A 76 27.40 9.88 -3.74
C GLY A 76 26.53 8.90 -2.95
N ALA A 77 25.77 8.03 -3.62
CA ALA A 77 24.90 7.05 -2.99
C ALA A 77 25.62 6.06 -2.05
N ARG A 78 26.91 5.81 -2.30
CA ARG A 78 27.72 4.93 -1.45
C ARG A 78 27.88 5.41 -0.01
N LYS A 79 27.62 6.68 0.26
CA LYS A 79 27.57 7.21 1.63
C LYS A 79 26.49 6.55 2.50
N LEU A 80 25.42 6.06 1.86
CA LEU A 80 24.25 5.46 2.51
C LEU A 80 24.20 3.94 2.28
N GLU A 81 25.25 3.38 1.67
CA GLU A 81 25.32 1.95 1.38
C GLU A 81 25.41 1.15 2.68
N THR A 82 24.55 0.16 2.81
CA THR A 82 24.61 -0.84 3.87
C THR A 82 24.99 -2.19 3.27
N PRO A 83 25.65 -3.08 4.02
CA PRO A 83 25.95 -4.41 3.51
C PRO A 83 24.67 -5.16 3.14
N ILE A 84 24.53 -5.51 1.88
CA ILE A 84 23.43 -6.31 1.36
C ILE A 84 23.95 -7.52 0.60
N SER A 85 23.16 -8.60 0.60
CA SER A 85 23.46 -9.77 -0.23
C SER A 85 23.35 -9.39 -1.72
N SER A 86 24.39 -9.70 -2.50
CA SER A 86 24.37 -9.51 -3.95
C SER A 86 23.26 -10.32 -4.64
N GLY A 87 22.93 -11.50 -4.08
CA GLY A 87 21.80 -12.31 -4.55
C GLY A 87 20.46 -11.61 -4.39
N LEU A 88 20.21 -10.96 -3.24
CA LEU A 88 19.00 -10.18 -3.02
C LEU A 88 18.97 -8.94 -3.94
N ALA A 89 20.08 -8.22 -4.05
CA ALA A 89 20.17 -7.06 -4.94
C ALA A 89 19.91 -7.43 -6.41
N GLY A 90 20.35 -8.61 -6.84
CA GLY A 90 20.07 -9.15 -8.18
C GLY A 90 18.60 -9.37 -8.47
N GLY A 91 17.75 -9.56 -7.46
CA GLY A 91 16.30 -9.72 -7.61
C GLY A 91 15.52 -8.44 -7.92
N VAL A 92 16.14 -7.27 -7.74
CA VAL A 92 15.44 -5.96 -7.96
C VAL A 92 15.10 -5.72 -9.42
N GLY A 93 16.02 -6.03 -10.33
CA GLY A 93 15.78 -5.88 -11.78
C GLY A 93 14.60 -6.74 -12.27
N PRO A 94 14.61 -8.06 -12.02
CA PRO A 94 13.49 -8.95 -12.31
C PRO A 94 12.15 -8.52 -11.71
N LEU A 95 12.12 -8.00 -10.48
CA LEU A 95 10.91 -7.45 -9.87
C LEU A 95 10.32 -6.32 -10.72
N VAL A 96 11.14 -5.34 -11.10
CA VAL A 96 10.69 -4.21 -11.93
C VAL A 96 10.20 -4.69 -13.29
N ASP A 97 10.89 -5.66 -13.88
CA ASP A 97 10.49 -6.24 -15.17
C ASP A 97 9.17 -7.02 -15.07
N HIS A 98 8.97 -7.76 -13.98
CA HIS A 98 7.71 -8.46 -13.70
C HIS A 98 6.55 -7.46 -13.57
N LEU A 99 6.70 -6.43 -12.74
CA LEU A 99 5.67 -5.39 -12.58
C LEU A 99 5.38 -4.67 -13.91
N ALA A 100 6.40 -4.43 -14.73
CA ALA A 100 6.24 -3.81 -16.04
C ALA A 100 5.55 -4.72 -17.08
N ALA A 101 5.45 -6.02 -16.82
CA ALA A 101 4.83 -7.00 -17.70
C ALA A 101 3.39 -7.39 -17.33
N LEU A 102 2.89 -6.97 -16.15
CA LEU A 102 1.56 -7.37 -15.65
C LEU A 102 0.41 -7.07 -16.63
N ALA A 103 0.44 -5.95 -17.33
CA ALA A 103 -0.58 -5.59 -18.32
C ALA A 103 -0.31 -6.16 -19.74
N GLY A 104 0.69 -7.01 -19.91
CA GLY A 104 0.95 -7.73 -21.18
C GLY A 104 1.50 -6.87 -22.33
N GLY A 105 1.90 -5.64 -22.11
CA GLY A 105 2.44 -4.75 -23.14
C GLY A 105 3.97 -4.88 -23.28
N GLU A 106 4.46 -5.26 -24.46
CA GLU A 106 5.91 -5.40 -24.74
C GLU A 106 6.55 -4.13 -25.32
N SER A 107 5.75 -3.15 -25.79
CA SER A 107 6.26 -1.99 -26.51
C SER A 107 6.61 -0.80 -25.63
N GLY A 108 7.76 -0.18 -25.89
CA GLY A 108 8.21 1.04 -25.23
C GLY A 108 9.30 0.82 -24.18
N SER A 109 9.71 1.92 -23.54
CA SER A 109 10.71 1.87 -22.46
C SER A 109 10.17 1.14 -21.22
N ARG A 110 11.08 0.54 -20.43
CA ARG A 110 10.72 -0.11 -19.14
C ARG A 110 9.85 0.82 -18.27
N ARG A 111 10.20 2.09 -18.15
CA ARG A 111 9.43 3.07 -17.39
C ARG A 111 8.00 3.24 -17.92
N LYS A 112 7.83 3.32 -19.25
CA LYS A 112 6.50 3.45 -19.86
C LYS A 112 5.67 2.19 -19.58
N ARG A 113 6.23 1.00 -19.80
CA ARG A 113 5.55 -0.28 -19.53
C ARG A 113 5.15 -0.40 -18.07
N LEU A 114 6.08 -0.10 -17.13
CA LEU A 114 5.80 -0.11 -15.70
C LEU A 114 4.62 0.81 -15.36
N ARG A 115 4.62 2.05 -15.84
CA ARG A 115 3.52 2.99 -15.61
C ARG A 115 2.20 2.45 -16.13
N THR A 116 2.16 2.00 -17.38
CA THR A 116 0.94 1.42 -17.98
C THR A 116 0.43 0.22 -17.21
N SER A 117 1.31 -0.69 -16.78
CA SER A 117 0.94 -1.85 -15.97
C SER A 117 0.39 -1.44 -14.60
N MET A 118 1.01 -0.50 -13.93
CA MET A 118 0.55 -0.05 -12.61
C MET A 118 -0.75 0.74 -12.68
N ASP A 119 -0.98 1.52 -13.74
CA ASP A 119 -2.26 2.21 -14.00
C ASP A 119 -3.37 1.16 -14.21
N ALA A 120 -3.12 0.14 -15.03
CA ALA A 120 -4.08 -0.94 -15.28
C ALA A 120 -4.37 -1.76 -14.01
N LEU A 121 -3.33 -2.08 -13.22
CA LEU A 121 -3.48 -2.78 -11.95
C LEU A 121 -4.31 -1.95 -10.96
N SER A 122 -4.04 -0.66 -10.85
CA SER A 122 -4.79 0.25 -9.97
C SER A 122 -6.28 0.27 -10.32
N ALA A 123 -6.61 0.38 -11.60
CA ALA A 123 -8.01 0.36 -12.07
C ALA A 123 -8.69 -0.99 -11.76
N TYR A 124 -8.02 -2.10 -12.06
CA TYR A 124 -8.54 -3.44 -11.79
C TYR A 124 -8.83 -3.68 -10.30
N LEU A 125 -7.88 -3.30 -9.45
CA LEU A 125 -8.04 -3.49 -8.00
C LEU A 125 -9.12 -2.56 -7.41
N GLU A 126 -9.31 -1.38 -8.00
CA GLU A 126 -10.39 -0.48 -7.59
C GLU A 126 -11.76 -1.06 -7.93
N GLU A 127 -11.94 -1.70 -9.09
CA GLU A 127 -13.18 -2.41 -9.43
C GLU A 127 -13.48 -3.52 -8.41
N LEU A 128 -12.50 -4.38 -8.11
CA LEU A 128 -12.67 -5.44 -7.11
C LEU A 128 -13.00 -4.88 -5.71
N ARG A 129 -12.35 -3.78 -5.32
CA ARG A 129 -12.62 -3.11 -4.04
C ARG A 129 -14.04 -2.53 -4.00
N ALA A 130 -14.46 -1.89 -5.07
CA ALA A 130 -15.79 -1.29 -5.16
C ALA A 130 -16.89 -2.35 -5.06
N ASP A 131 -16.74 -3.49 -5.73
CA ASP A 131 -17.65 -4.62 -5.64
C ASP A 131 -17.73 -5.16 -4.21
N LEU A 132 -16.56 -5.42 -3.61
CA LEU A 132 -16.48 -5.90 -2.24
C LEU A 132 -17.16 -4.93 -1.26
N TYR A 133 -16.86 -3.63 -1.37
CA TYR A 133 -17.47 -2.58 -0.55
C TYR A 133 -18.99 -2.53 -0.73
N SER A 134 -19.45 -2.53 -1.97
CA SER A 134 -20.88 -2.45 -2.31
C SER A 134 -21.66 -3.58 -1.65
N PHE A 135 -21.16 -4.81 -1.74
CA PHE A 135 -21.81 -5.95 -1.14
C PHE A 135 -21.77 -5.95 0.39
N LEU A 136 -20.60 -5.74 0.97
CA LEU A 136 -20.47 -5.77 2.43
C LEU A 136 -21.29 -4.66 3.10
N SER A 137 -21.44 -3.51 2.45
CA SER A 137 -22.28 -2.41 2.96
C SER A 137 -23.77 -2.72 2.97
N THR A 138 -24.23 -3.74 2.22
CA THR A 138 -25.63 -4.19 2.25
C THR A 138 -25.96 -5.13 3.40
N LEU A 139 -24.94 -5.69 4.06
CA LEU A 139 -25.12 -6.64 5.16
C LEU A 139 -25.31 -5.88 6.49
N PRO A 140 -26.48 -5.94 7.16
CA PRO A 140 -26.78 -5.13 8.34
C PRO A 140 -25.88 -5.45 9.56
N ALA A 141 -25.32 -6.66 9.60
CA ALA A 141 -24.40 -7.07 10.66
C ALA A 141 -22.95 -6.70 10.36
N VAL A 142 -22.60 -6.26 9.15
CA VAL A 142 -21.25 -5.86 8.79
C VAL A 142 -21.06 -4.39 9.03
N HIS A 143 -20.03 -4.04 9.80
CA HIS A 143 -19.57 -2.68 10.03
C HIS A 143 -18.24 -2.47 9.33
N ILE A 144 -18.23 -1.63 8.28
CA ILE A 144 -17.00 -1.25 7.56
C ILE A 144 -16.36 -0.07 8.28
N LEU A 145 -15.07 -0.23 8.65
CA LEU A 145 -14.31 0.82 9.31
C LEU A 145 -13.82 1.85 8.32
N GLY A 146 -13.93 3.10 8.71
CA GLY A 146 -13.49 4.25 7.91
C GLY A 146 -14.63 5.20 7.58
N VAL A 147 -14.32 6.25 6.83
CA VAL A 147 -15.31 7.24 6.39
C VAL A 147 -16.18 6.63 5.30
N THR A 148 -17.49 6.56 5.53
CA THR A 148 -18.47 5.94 4.63
C THR A 148 -19.71 6.82 4.48
N GLY A 149 -20.59 6.50 3.53
CA GLY A 149 -21.87 7.17 3.35
C GLY A 149 -21.72 8.67 3.05
N GLU A 150 -22.63 9.48 3.60
CA GLU A 150 -22.64 10.95 3.38
C GLU A 150 -21.37 11.64 3.88
N ALA A 151 -20.74 11.12 4.94
CA ALA A 151 -19.47 11.64 5.44
C ALA A 151 -18.31 11.47 4.45
N ALA A 152 -18.42 10.52 3.52
CA ALA A 152 -17.47 10.34 2.42
C ALA A 152 -17.82 11.17 1.18
N ALA A 153 -18.99 11.82 1.15
CA ALA A 153 -19.40 12.65 0.03
C ALA A 153 -18.43 13.82 -0.16
N GLY A 154 -17.83 13.91 -1.35
CA GLY A 154 -16.81 14.91 -1.65
C GLY A 154 -15.41 14.62 -1.13
N ALA A 155 -15.20 13.52 -0.39
CA ALA A 155 -13.88 13.01 -0.09
C ALA A 155 -13.24 12.39 -1.36
N SER A 156 -11.93 12.47 -1.47
CA SER A 156 -11.20 11.77 -2.54
C SER A 156 -11.42 10.27 -2.43
N ASP A 157 -11.84 9.62 -3.52
CA ASP A 157 -11.94 8.17 -3.63
C ASP A 157 -10.56 7.48 -3.70
N ASP A 158 -9.52 8.21 -3.35
CA ASP A 158 -8.14 7.77 -3.37
C ASP A 158 -7.84 6.78 -2.23
N ARG A 159 -8.43 5.60 -2.32
CA ARG A 159 -8.28 4.52 -1.34
C ARG A 159 -7.42 3.40 -1.89
N LEU A 160 -6.70 2.72 -1.00
CA LEU A 160 -6.01 1.48 -1.35
C LEU A 160 -7.04 0.33 -1.47
N PRO A 161 -6.73 -0.73 -2.23
CA PRO A 161 -7.59 -1.90 -2.38
C PRO A 161 -7.56 -2.76 -1.10
N ARG A 162 -7.87 -2.12 0.01
CA ARG A 162 -7.94 -2.70 1.36
C ARG A 162 -9.24 -2.28 2.00
N LEU A 163 -9.82 -3.21 2.77
CA LEU A 163 -11.06 -2.99 3.48
C LEU A 163 -10.95 -3.62 4.86
N THR A 164 -11.27 -2.84 5.89
CA THR A 164 -11.33 -3.33 7.27
C THR A 164 -12.78 -3.33 7.72
N PHE A 165 -13.23 -4.44 8.27
CA PHE A 165 -14.61 -4.59 8.71
C PHE A 165 -14.72 -5.48 9.96
N ALA A 166 -15.83 -5.33 10.66
CA ALA A 166 -16.24 -6.19 11.76
C ALA A 166 -17.63 -6.79 11.48
N VAL A 167 -17.94 -7.92 12.10
CA VAL A 167 -19.27 -8.52 12.06
C VAL A 167 -19.88 -8.38 13.47
N LYS A 168 -21.03 -7.73 13.57
CA LYS A 168 -21.68 -7.42 14.84
C LYS A 168 -21.98 -8.71 15.64
N GLY A 169 -21.48 -8.74 16.87
CA GLY A 169 -21.68 -9.88 17.76
C GLY A 169 -20.76 -11.07 17.50
N VAL A 170 -19.84 -10.98 16.53
CA VAL A 170 -18.88 -12.03 16.22
C VAL A 170 -17.46 -11.49 16.46
N PRO A 171 -16.66 -12.06 17.39
CA PRO A 171 -15.27 -11.64 17.60
C PRO A 171 -14.43 -11.74 16.32
N ALA A 172 -13.51 -10.80 16.13
CA ALA A 172 -12.66 -10.74 14.93
C ALA A 172 -11.86 -12.02 14.70
N GLU A 173 -11.38 -12.67 15.76
CA GLU A 173 -10.69 -13.96 15.68
C GLU A 173 -11.56 -15.06 15.10
N THR A 174 -12.87 -15.06 15.42
CA THR A 174 -13.82 -16.02 14.88
C THR A 174 -14.07 -15.76 13.39
N VAL A 175 -14.22 -14.48 13.00
CA VAL A 175 -14.33 -14.08 11.60
C VAL A 175 -13.07 -14.48 10.83
N TYR A 176 -11.90 -14.13 11.35
CA TYR A 176 -10.60 -14.48 10.77
C TYR A 176 -10.46 -15.98 10.56
N LYS A 177 -10.72 -16.76 11.63
CA LYS A 177 -10.64 -18.22 11.56
C LYS A 177 -11.62 -18.80 10.53
N ARG A 178 -12.84 -18.29 10.47
CA ARG A 178 -13.84 -18.76 9.49
C ARG A 178 -13.40 -18.48 8.06
N LEU A 179 -12.82 -17.30 7.80
CA LEU A 179 -12.26 -16.96 6.50
C LEU A 179 -11.10 -17.88 6.15
N PHE A 180 -10.17 -18.09 7.08
CA PHE A 180 -9.01 -18.96 6.88
C PHE A 180 -9.42 -20.41 6.62
N ASP A 181 -10.36 -20.97 7.36
CA ASP A 181 -10.89 -22.32 7.18
C ASP A 181 -11.58 -22.51 5.80
N ASN A 182 -11.96 -21.40 5.16
CA ASN A 182 -12.49 -21.37 3.78
C ASN A 182 -11.43 -20.98 2.73
N GLY A 183 -10.14 -20.99 3.06
CA GLY A 183 -9.04 -20.70 2.13
C GLY A 183 -8.83 -19.21 1.84
N LEU A 184 -9.44 -18.31 2.63
CA LEU A 184 -9.32 -16.86 2.48
C LEU A 184 -8.30 -16.33 3.48
N VAL A 185 -7.14 -15.90 3.00
CA VAL A 185 -6.08 -15.32 3.83
C VAL A 185 -6.35 -13.84 4.05
N THR A 186 -6.60 -13.49 5.30
CA THR A 186 -6.87 -12.12 5.75
C THR A 186 -5.96 -11.79 6.93
N THR A 187 -6.08 -10.61 7.52
CA THR A 187 -5.33 -10.23 8.73
C THR A 187 -6.29 -9.66 9.77
N LEU A 188 -5.99 -9.89 11.03
CA LEU A 188 -6.63 -9.13 12.11
C LEU A 188 -6.17 -7.66 12.03
N ALA A 189 -7.10 -6.73 12.26
CA ALA A 189 -6.74 -5.32 12.34
C ALA A 189 -5.78 -5.09 13.50
N PRO A 190 -4.67 -4.35 13.32
CA PRO A 190 -3.72 -4.10 14.38
C PRO A 190 -4.34 -3.23 15.47
N GLN A 191 -3.89 -3.40 16.71
CA GLN A 191 -4.24 -2.47 17.79
C GLN A 191 -3.41 -1.20 17.63
N THR A 192 -4.03 -0.15 17.13
CA THR A 192 -3.42 1.17 16.98
C THR A 192 -4.28 2.23 17.65
N PRO A 193 -3.71 3.35 18.14
CA PRO A 193 -4.48 4.42 18.71
C PRO A 193 -5.62 4.91 17.81
N LEU A 194 -5.38 4.97 16.50
CA LEU A 194 -6.41 5.35 15.53
C LEU A 194 -7.59 4.38 15.52
N LEU A 195 -7.34 3.07 15.48
CA LEU A 195 -8.41 2.08 15.45
C LEU A 195 -9.14 1.96 16.80
N THR A 196 -8.44 2.20 17.90
CA THR A 196 -9.06 2.31 19.25
C THR A 196 -10.02 3.50 19.31
N GLU A 197 -9.59 4.68 18.85
CA GLU A 197 -10.46 5.87 18.76
C GLU A 197 -11.66 5.67 17.80
N MET A 198 -11.53 4.78 16.81
CA MET A 198 -12.63 4.38 15.93
C MET A 198 -13.55 3.33 16.54
N GLY A 199 -13.36 2.93 17.79
CA GLY A 199 -14.21 2.01 18.52
C GLY A 199 -14.04 0.53 18.12
N VAL A 200 -12.91 0.15 17.53
CA VAL A 200 -12.68 -1.23 17.04
C VAL A 200 -12.72 -2.24 18.18
N GLU A 201 -12.23 -1.89 19.36
CA GLU A 201 -12.23 -2.78 20.54
C GLU A 201 -13.65 -3.02 21.06
N GLU A 202 -14.51 -2.01 21.02
CA GLU A 202 -15.89 -2.07 21.48
C GLU A 202 -16.77 -3.01 20.63
N ILE A 203 -16.41 -3.16 19.35
CA ILE A 203 -17.13 -4.05 18.41
C ILE A 203 -16.49 -5.45 18.33
N GLY A 204 -15.54 -5.78 19.20
CA GLY A 204 -14.93 -7.11 19.26
C GLY A 204 -13.77 -7.32 18.27
N GLY A 205 -13.13 -6.23 17.84
CA GLY A 205 -12.04 -6.27 16.87
C GLY A 205 -12.53 -6.21 15.42
N ALA A 206 -11.59 -6.24 14.48
CA ALA A 206 -11.91 -6.18 13.05
C ALA A 206 -10.93 -7.04 12.23
N VAL A 207 -11.34 -7.36 11.00
CA VAL A 207 -10.54 -8.10 10.02
C VAL A 207 -10.24 -7.19 8.84
N THR A 208 -9.01 -7.22 8.35
CA THR A 208 -8.59 -6.49 7.15
C THR A 208 -8.40 -7.46 5.99
N VAL A 209 -9.04 -7.14 4.88
CA VAL A 209 -8.86 -7.74 3.57
C VAL A 209 -7.99 -6.82 2.74
N ALA A 210 -7.00 -7.36 2.06
CA ALA A 210 -6.18 -6.65 1.07
C ALA A 210 -6.24 -7.42 -0.25
N LEU A 211 -6.57 -6.73 -1.32
CA LEU A 211 -6.62 -7.31 -2.66
C LEU A 211 -5.27 -7.09 -3.35
N GLY A 212 -4.85 -8.06 -4.14
CA GLY A 212 -3.60 -8.03 -4.88
C GLY A 212 -3.79 -8.41 -6.35
N PRO A 213 -2.74 -8.35 -7.18
CA PRO A 213 -2.82 -8.53 -8.62
C PRO A 213 -3.31 -9.92 -9.08
N PHE A 214 -3.32 -10.88 -8.17
CA PHE A 214 -3.76 -12.27 -8.46
C PHE A 214 -5.18 -12.58 -7.97
N ASN A 215 -5.83 -11.64 -7.27
CA ASN A 215 -7.21 -11.82 -6.87
C ASN A 215 -8.16 -11.58 -8.04
N THR A 216 -9.27 -12.32 -8.00
CA THR A 216 -10.30 -12.31 -9.04
C THR A 216 -11.66 -11.94 -8.45
N TYR A 217 -12.64 -11.65 -9.31
CA TYR A 217 -14.04 -11.49 -8.90
C TYR A 217 -14.57 -12.72 -8.16
N HIS A 218 -14.10 -13.93 -8.53
CA HIS A 218 -14.49 -15.16 -7.83
C HIS A 218 -14.03 -15.18 -6.37
N ASP A 219 -12.83 -14.65 -6.07
CA ASP A 219 -12.31 -14.55 -4.70
C ASP A 219 -13.15 -13.56 -3.89
N VAL A 220 -13.52 -12.44 -4.50
CA VAL A 220 -14.40 -11.44 -3.88
C VAL A 220 -15.78 -12.04 -3.57
N GLU A 221 -16.41 -12.71 -4.53
CA GLU A 221 -17.69 -13.41 -4.32
C GLU A 221 -17.58 -14.50 -3.26
N HIS A 222 -16.49 -15.25 -3.23
CA HIS A 222 -16.25 -16.27 -2.22
C HIS A 222 -16.18 -15.67 -0.82
N LEU A 223 -15.41 -14.58 -0.67
CA LEU A 223 -15.29 -13.85 0.59
C LEU A 223 -16.67 -13.33 1.05
N ILE A 224 -17.44 -12.74 0.16
CA ILE A 224 -18.79 -12.22 0.46
C ILE A 224 -19.68 -13.34 0.98
N ARG A 225 -19.69 -14.51 0.34
CA ARG A 225 -20.51 -15.65 0.78
C ARG A 225 -20.11 -16.12 2.19
N VAL A 226 -18.81 -16.18 2.48
CA VAL A 226 -18.33 -16.59 3.80
C VAL A 226 -18.72 -15.57 4.86
N VAL A 227 -18.53 -14.26 4.60
CA VAL A 227 -18.92 -13.20 5.54
C VAL A 227 -20.44 -13.19 5.75
N ALA A 228 -21.25 -13.31 4.70
CA ALA A 228 -22.70 -13.37 4.80
C ALA A 228 -23.20 -14.56 5.63
N SER A 229 -22.43 -15.64 5.71
CA SER A 229 -22.77 -16.79 6.60
C SER A 229 -22.54 -16.52 8.08
N LEU A 230 -21.87 -15.41 8.43
CA LEU A 230 -21.59 -14.97 9.80
C LEU A 230 -22.45 -13.78 10.24
N ALA A 231 -23.08 -13.10 9.26
CA ALA A 231 -23.84 -11.86 9.42
C ALA A 231 -25.32 -12.11 9.75
#